data_619b4e261221991a4fd39e3ac73acdc2
#
_entry.id   619b4e261221991a4fd39e3ac73acdc2
#
_cell.length_a   1.000
_cell.length_b   1.000
_cell.length_c   1.000
_cell.angle_alpha   90.00
_cell.angle_beta   90.00
_cell.angle_gamma   90.00
#
_symmetry.space_group_name_H-M   'P 1'
#
loop_
_entity.id
_entity.type
_entity.pdbx_description
1 polymer ?
#
loop_
_entity_poly.entity_id
_entity_poly.type
_entity_poly.pdbx_seq_one_letter_code
_entity_poly.pdbx_strand_id
1 'polypeptide(L)'
;VMVYTIWLKRRTPWSILWGGIAGGMPILAGRTLGTGQIEHIGLLLALAVLLWIPTHIMTYGIKHAADYKRAGVPTFANYYGERVTRVIISVSTILAVLTMALCAWLIGLHAHCLYATVGLGVTLAALTAVAAVYPSPKLNFGTFKFASVYMLTSMLLIIVGG
;
A
#
# COMPACT_ATOMS: atom_id res chain seq x y z
N VAL A 1 8.76 -1.99 -18.52
CA VAL A 1 7.88 -3.18 -18.64
C VAL A 1 8.73 -4.44 -18.82
N MET A 2 9.63 -4.51 -19.81
CA MET A 2 10.42 -5.71 -20.13
C MET A 2 11.22 -6.26 -18.93
N VAL A 3 12.08 -5.43 -18.31
CA VAL A 3 12.92 -5.84 -17.16
C VAL A 3 12.06 -6.31 -15.97
N TYR A 4 11.00 -5.61 -15.64
CA TYR A 4 10.14 -5.97 -14.52
C TYR A 4 9.33 -7.23 -14.80
N THR A 5 8.59 -7.28 -15.91
CA THR A 5 7.61 -8.33 -16.17
C THR A 5 8.25 -9.67 -16.57
N ILE A 6 9.29 -9.62 -17.41
CA ILE A 6 9.88 -10.84 -17.98
C ILE A 6 10.99 -11.39 -17.09
N TRP A 7 11.79 -10.50 -16.50
CA TRP A 7 13.00 -10.91 -15.79
C TRP A 7 12.86 -10.88 -14.28
N LEU A 8 12.47 -9.74 -13.68
CA LEU A 8 12.49 -9.54 -12.23
C LEU A 8 11.36 -10.28 -11.51
N LYS A 9 10.14 -10.22 -12.04
CA LYS A 9 8.94 -10.85 -11.44
C LYS A 9 9.05 -12.38 -11.30
N ARG A 10 9.84 -13.03 -12.17
CA ARG A 10 10.05 -14.48 -12.16
C ARG A 10 11.24 -14.93 -11.33
N ARG A 11 12.11 -14.01 -10.88
CA ARG A 11 13.36 -14.34 -10.18
C ARG A 11 13.36 -13.97 -8.71
N THR A 12 12.60 -12.95 -8.32
CA THR A 12 12.65 -12.47 -6.94
C THR A 12 11.30 -11.96 -6.45
N PRO A 13 10.90 -12.27 -5.20
CA PRO A 13 9.72 -11.69 -4.57
C PRO A 13 9.85 -10.17 -4.37
N TRP A 14 11.06 -9.61 -4.34
CA TRP A 14 11.35 -8.18 -4.22
C TRP A 14 10.92 -7.35 -5.43
N SER A 15 10.53 -8.00 -6.53
CA SER A 15 9.94 -7.32 -7.71
C SER A 15 8.77 -6.40 -7.35
N ILE A 16 8.06 -6.68 -6.25
CA ILE A 16 6.94 -5.88 -5.74
C ILE A 16 7.36 -4.44 -5.40
N LEU A 17 8.59 -4.23 -4.88
CA LEU A 17 9.09 -2.89 -4.56
C LEU A 17 9.34 -2.06 -5.84
N TRP A 18 9.91 -2.69 -6.86
CA TRP A 18 10.13 -2.03 -8.15
C TRP A 18 8.81 -1.68 -8.85
N GLY A 19 7.81 -2.59 -8.77
CA GLY A 19 6.46 -2.29 -9.23
C GLY A 19 5.80 -1.18 -8.41
N GLY A 20 6.10 -1.10 -7.13
CA GLY A 20 5.62 -0.08 -6.21
C GLY A 20 6.09 1.32 -6.55
N ILE A 21 7.35 1.48 -6.94
CA ILE A 21 7.89 2.77 -7.39
C ILE A 21 7.06 3.29 -8.58
N ALA A 22 6.77 2.44 -9.55
CA ALA A 22 5.93 2.82 -10.69
C ALA A 22 4.50 3.23 -10.27
N GLY A 23 3.97 2.67 -9.17
CA GLY A 23 2.65 3.04 -8.63
C GLY A 23 2.60 4.43 -7.98
N GLY A 24 3.71 4.90 -7.40
CA GLY A 24 3.81 6.25 -6.82
C GLY A 24 4.02 7.36 -7.86
N MET A 25 4.59 7.04 -9.02
CA MET A 25 4.94 8.03 -10.05
C MET A 25 3.74 8.85 -10.58
N PRO A 26 2.57 8.26 -10.86
CA PRO A 26 1.40 9.03 -11.32
C PRO A 26 0.96 10.11 -10.33
N ILE A 27 1.05 9.84 -9.03
CA ILE A 27 0.69 10.81 -7.99
C ILE A 27 1.69 11.95 -7.95
N LEU A 28 2.98 11.63 -7.97
CA LEU A 28 4.03 12.64 -8.06
C LEU A 28 3.89 13.50 -9.31
N ALA A 29 3.64 12.88 -10.47
CA ALA A 29 3.43 13.58 -11.74
C ALA A 29 2.19 14.50 -11.69
N GLY A 30 1.05 14.00 -11.18
CA GLY A 30 -0.18 14.79 -11.03
C GLY A 30 0.04 16.00 -10.12
N ARG A 31 0.71 15.83 -8.99
CA ARG A 31 1.04 16.92 -8.08
C ARG A 31 1.99 17.93 -8.73
N THR A 32 3.04 17.47 -9.41
CA THR A 32 3.98 18.33 -10.13
C THR A 32 3.31 19.15 -11.24
N LEU A 33 2.34 18.56 -11.95
CA LEU A 33 1.56 19.29 -12.95
C LEU A 33 0.69 20.41 -12.32
N GLY A 34 0.15 20.18 -11.13
CA GLY A 34 -0.66 21.16 -10.41
C GLY A 34 0.15 22.29 -9.79
N THR A 35 1.35 22.01 -9.29
CA THR A 35 2.20 22.97 -8.56
C THR A 35 3.32 23.57 -9.42
N GLY A 36 3.58 23.02 -10.60
CA GLY A 36 4.66 23.44 -11.49
C GLY A 36 6.06 22.96 -11.06
N GLN A 37 6.18 22.27 -9.94
CA GLN A 37 7.47 21.82 -9.40
C GLN A 37 7.37 20.52 -8.61
N ILE A 38 8.49 19.80 -8.49
CA ILE A 38 8.60 18.64 -7.60
C ILE A 38 8.77 19.16 -6.17
N GLU A 39 7.79 18.89 -5.31
CA GLU A 39 7.83 19.31 -3.91
C GLU A 39 7.79 18.11 -2.95
N HIS A 40 8.16 18.36 -1.69
CA HIS A 40 8.22 17.32 -0.65
C HIS A 40 6.86 16.65 -0.38
N ILE A 41 5.74 17.35 -0.50
CA ILE A 41 4.39 16.77 -0.33
C ILE A 41 4.12 15.73 -1.42
N GLY A 42 4.46 16.04 -2.68
CA GLY A 42 4.33 15.08 -3.79
C GLY A 42 5.16 13.82 -3.58
N LEU A 43 6.39 13.98 -3.08
CA LEU A 43 7.27 12.85 -2.75
C LEU A 43 6.72 12.01 -1.59
N LEU A 44 6.18 12.65 -0.54
CA LEU A 44 5.56 11.96 0.59
C LEU A 44 4.29 11.20 0.16
N LEU A 45 3.45 11.77 -0.69
CA LEU A 45 2.28 11.10 -1.25
C LEU A 45 2.68 9.87 -2.07
N ALA A 46 3.70 10.00 -2.92
CA ALA A 46 4.24 8.87 -3.67
C ALA A 46 4.82 7.78 -2.74
N LEU A 47 5.49 8.18 -1.66
CA LEU A 47 5.98 7.28 -0.62
C LEU A 47 4.84 6.57 0.12
N ALA A 48 3.77 7.29 0.48
CA ALA A 48 2.60 6.68 1.12
C ALA A 48 1.98 5.57 0.25
N VAL A 49 1.89 5.79 -1.06
CA VAL A 49 1.42 4.77 -2.01
C VAL A 49 2.40 3.60 -2.11
N LEU A 50 3.70 3.88 -2.19
CA LEU A 50 4.73 2.84 -2.22
C LEU A 50 4.65 1.93 -0.99
N LEU A 51 4.47 2.51 0.20
CA LEU A 51 4.32 1.79 1.46
C LEU A 51 2.98 1.05 1.58
N TRP A 52 1.93 1.51 0.90
CA TRP A 52 0.63 0.85 0.87
C TRP A 52 0.60 -0.38 -0.05
N ILE A 53 1.39 -0.39 -1.13
CA ILE A 53 1.41 -1.47 -2.13
C ILE A 53 1.66 -2.86 -1.52
N PRO A 54 2.60 -3.07 -0.58
CA PRO A 54 2.75 -4.36 0.09
C PRO A 54 1.46 -4.85 0.74
N THR A 55 0.71 -3.97 1.41
CA THR A 55 -0.57 -4.31 2.03
C THR A 55 -1.57 -4.83 1.00
N HIS A 56 -1.70 -4.15 -0.13
CA HIS A 56 -2.64 -4.52 -1.18
C HIS A 56 -2.19 -5.80 -1.92
N ILE A 57 -0.96 -5.84 -2.41
CA ILE A 57 -0.49 -6.94 -3.26
C ILE A 57 -0.16 -8.21 -2.45
N MET A 58 0.46 -8.09 -1.27
CA MET A 58 0.84 -9.27 -0.51
C MET A 58 -0.36 -9.96 0.15
N THR A 59 -1.41 -9.22 0.56
CA THR A 59 -2.66 -9.85 1.02
C THR A 59 -3.33 -10.65 -0.08
N TYR A 60 -3.32 -10.15 -1.32
CA TYR A 60 -3.77 -10.88 -2.50
C TYR A 60 -2.86 -12.09 -2.79
N GLY A 61 -1.55 -11.92 -2.69
CA GLY A 61 -0.55 -12.97 -2.85
C GLY A 61 -0.71 -14.13 -1.87
N ILE A 62 -1.04 -13.85 -0.60
CA ILE A 62 -1.35 -14.89 0.40
C ILE A 62 -2.59 -15.69 -0.02
N LYS A 63 -3.65 -15.01 -0.47
CA LYS A 63 -4.90 -15.67 -0.90
C LYS A 63 -4.67 -16.63 -2.08
N HIS A 64 -3.81 -16.26 -3.01
CA HIS A 64 -3.53 -17.03 -4.24
C HIS A 64 -2.16 -17.72 -4.22
N ALA A 65 -1.60 -17.97 -3.03
CA ALA A 65 -0.25 -18.54 -2.88
C ALA A 65 -0.08 -19.88 -3.61
N ALA A 66 -1.10 -20.74 -3.59
CA ALA A 66 -1.09 -22.02 -4.30
C ALA A 66 -1.01 -21.87 -5.83
N ASP A 67 -1.74 -20.90 -6.38
CA ASP A 67 -1.75 -20.65 -7.83
C ASP A 67 -0.41 -20.08 -8.30
N TYR A 68 0.15 -19.12 -7.54
CA TYR A 68 1.49 -18.58 -7.80
C TYR A 68 2.58 -19.66 -7.70
N LYS A 69 2.46 -20.57 -6.73
CA LYS A 69 3.40 -21.70 -6.59
C LYS A 69 3.33 -22.63 -7.79
N ARG A 70 2.13 -22.96 -8.27
CA ARG A 70 1.94 -23.78 -9.48
C ARG A 70 2.50 -23.11 -10.74
N ALA A 71 2.38 -21.81 -10.83
CA ALA A 71 2.88 -21.01 -11.95
C ALA A 71 4.41 -20.72 -11.87
N GLY A 72 5.10 -21.19 -10.82
CA GLY A 72 6.54 -20.95 -10.63
C GLY A 72 6.89 -19.48 -10.36
N VAL A 73 5.93 -18.65 -9.90
CA VAL A 73 6.16 -17.24 -9.60
C VAL A 73 6.49 -17.08 -8.11
N PRO A 74 7.69 -16.56 -7.76
CA PRO A 74 8.07 -16.35 -6.39
C PRO A 74 7.28 -15.18 -5.78
N THR A 75 6.47 -15.48 -4.75
CA THR A 75 5.80 -14.47 -3.92
C THR A 75 6.45 -14.44 -2.54
N PHE A 76 6.27 -13.34 -1.78
CA PHE A 76 6.77 -13.27 -0.41
C PHE A 76 6.23 -14.41 0.45
N ALA A 77 4.94 -14.74 0.33
CA ALA A 77 4.32 -15.84 1.07
C ALA A 77 4.93 -17.20 0.75
N ASN A 78 5.28 -17.47 -0.53
CA ASN A 78 5.87 -18.74 -0.95
C ASN A 78 7.38 -18.84 -0.64
N TYR A 79 8.08 -17.69 -0.54
CA TYR A 79 9.52 -17.65 -0.34
C TYR A 79 9.91 -17.52 1.14
N TYR A 80 9.30 -16.57 1.87
CA TYR A 80 9.60 -16.27 3.27
C TYR A 80 8.55 -16.82 4.26
N GLY A 81 7.44 -17.39 3.74
CA GLY A 81 6.32 -17.86 4.53
C GLY A 81 5.29 -16.79 4.86
N GLU A 82 4.08 -17.24 5.20
CA GLU A 82 2.95 -16.34 5.45
C GLU A 82 3.15 -15.46 6.70
N ARG A 83 3.78 -15.99 7.75
CA ARG A 83 3.99 -15.25 9.00
C ARG A 83 4.85 -14.01 8.77
N VAL A 84 5.99 -14.16 8.11
CA VAL A 84 6.89 -13.04 7.78
C VAL A 84 6.18 -12.05 6.86
N THR A 85 5.45 -12.54 5.86
CA THR A 85 4.69 -11.70 4.94
C THR A 85 3.65 -10.85 5.68
N ARG A 86 2.93 -11.40 6.66
CA ARG A 86 1.94 -10.67 7.47
C ARG A 86 2.59 -9.58 8.34
N VAL A 87 3.77 -9.85 8.90
CA VAL A 87 4.52 -8.84 9.66
C VAL A 87 4.93 -7.68 8.74
N ILE A 88 5.47 -7.99 7.56
CA ILE A 88 5.83 -6.96 6.55
C ILE A 88 4.59 -6.13 6.16
N ILE A 89 3.45 -6.76 5.91
CA ILE A 89 2.18 -6.09 5.62
C ILE A 89 1.83 -5.12 6.76
N SER A 90 1.87 -5.56 8.02
CA SER A 90 1.51 -4.72 9.17
C SER A 90 2.45 -3.52 9.33
N VAL A 91 3.76 -3.73 9.25
CA VAL A 91 4.75 -2.65 9.36
C VAL A 91 4.58 -1.66 8.21
N SER A 92 4.47 -2.16 6.98
CA SER A 92 4.29 -1.32 5.78
C SER A 92 2.98 -0.51 5.85
N THR A 93 1.89 -1.12 6.35
CA THR A 93 0.61 -0.43 6.58
C THR A 93 0.74 0.71 7.58
N ILE A 94 1.38 0.47 8.72
CA ILE A 94 1.58 1.50 9.75
C ILE A 94 2.36 2.68 9.16
N LEU A 95 3.45 2.41 8.46
CA LEU A 95 4.24 3.45 7.81
C LEU A 95 3.44 4.21 6.75
N ALA A 96 2.64 3.51 5.93
CA ALA A 96 1.78 4.13 4.93
C ALA A 96 0.74 5.06 5.56
N VAL A 97 0.09 4.61 6.64
CA VAL A 97 -0.92 5.39 7.38
C VAL A 97 -0.30 6.64 8.02
N LEU A 98 0.87 6.49 8.65
CA LEU A 98 1.58 7.63 9.24
C LEU A 98 2.01 8.65 8.18
N THR A 99 2.55 8.17 7.05
CA THR A 99 2.96 9.05 5.95
C THR A 99 1.76 9.77 5.34
N MET A 100 0.63 9.07 5.15
CA MET A 100 -0.61 9.67 4.64
C MET A 100 -1.19 10.71 5.60
N ALA A 101 -1.21 10.42 6.91
CA ALA A 101 -1.65 11.36 7.94
C ALA A 101 -0.76 12.61 7.98
N LEU A 102 0.56 12.42 7.85
CA LEU A 102 1.51 13.53 7.76
C LEU A 102 1.25 14.39 6.52
N CYS A 103 1.02 13.77 5.35
CA CYS A 103 0.66 14.51 4.13
C CYS A 103 -0.63 15.32 4.32
N ALA A 104 -1.66 14.69 4.87
CA ALA A 104 -2.95 15.33 5.14
C ALA A 104 -2.81 16.54 6.06
N TRP A 105 -1.96 16.43 7.09
CA TRP A 105 -1.66 17.53 8.00
C TRP A 105 -0.85 18.65 7.33
N LEU A 106 0.19 18.31 6.57
CA LEU A 106 1.04 19.29 5.85
C LEU A 106 0.29 20.06 4.76
N ILE A 107 -0.69 19.43 4.11
CA ILE A 107 -1.56 20.06 3.12
C ILE A 107 -2.54 21.03 3.81
N GLY A 108 -2.81 20.85 5.11
CA GLY A 108 -3.77 21.65 5.85
C GLY A 108 -5.22 21.22 5.63
N LEU A 109 -5.47 19.90 5.48
CA LEU A 109 -6.82 19.39 5.29
C LEU A 109 -7.79 19.90 6.36
N HIS A 110 -9.02 20.16 5.96
CA HIS A 110 -10.10 20.44 6.90
C HIS A 110 -10.20 19.34 7.97
N ALA A 111 -10.47 19.73 9.22
CA ALA A 111 -10.41 18.83 10.38
C ALA A 111 -11.20 17.52 10.19
N HIS A 112 -12.40 17.59 9.62
CA HIS A 112 -13.22 16.39 9.37
C HIS A 112 -12.58 15.44 8.34
N CYS A 113 -11.93 15.95 7.28
CA CYS A 113 -11.22 15.14 6.30
C CYS A 113 -9.96 14.49 6.90
N LEU A 114 -9.23 15.25 7.73
CA LEU A 114 -8.07 14.75 8.45
C LEU A 114 -8.47 13.60 9.41
N TYR A 115 -9.50 13.82 10.26
CA TYR A 115 -9.97 12.78 11.18
C TYR A 115 -10.51 11.54 10.45
N ALA A 116 -11.19 11.71 9.31
CA ALA A 116 -11.65 10.61 8.49
C ALA A 116 -10.46 9.79 7.92
N THR A 117 -9.45 10.47 7.37
CA THR A 117 -8.24 9.81 6.85
C THR A 117 -7.50 9.03 7.93
N VAL A 118 -7.30 9.64 9.11
CA VAL A 118 -6.64 9.01 10.25
C VAL A 118 -7.47 7.83 10.77
N GLY A 119 -8.78 7.99 10.95
CA GLY A 119 -9.67 6.93 11.45
C GLY A 119 -9.71 5.71 10.53
N LEU A 120 -9.80 5.92 9.21
CA LEU A 120 -9.69 4.84 8.23
C LEU A 120 -8.30 4.18 8.26
N GLY A 121 -7.24 4.95 8.42
CA GLY A 121 -5.87 4.45 8.54
C GLY A 121 -5.67 3.60 9.79
N VAL A 122 -6.13 4.06 10.95
CA VAL A 122 -6.08 3.30 12.21
C VAL A 122 -6.85 1.98 12.08
N THR A 123 -8.03 2.02 11.47
CA THR A 123 -8.82 0.81 11.20
C THR A 123 -8.05 -0.18 10.30
N LEU A 124 -7.40 0.30 9.24
CA LEU A 124 -6.59 -0.56 8.37
C LEU A 124 -5.39 -1.15 9.13
N ALA A 125 -4.69 -0.35 9.93
CA ALA A 125 -3.57 -0.81 10.74
C ALA A 125 -4.01 -1.87 11.76
N ALA A 126 -5.14 -1.68 12.43
CA ALA A 126 -5.72 -2.66 13.34
C ALA A 126 -6.10 -3.97 12.63
N LEU A 127 -6.72 -3.90 11.45
CA LEU A 127 -7.05 -5.09 10.65
C LEU A 127 -5.80 -5.88 10.25
N THR A 128 -4.73 -5.22 9.83
CA THR A 128 -3.48 -5.91 9.47
C THR A 128 -2.80 -6.52 10.69
N ALA A 129 -2.79 -5.84 11.84
CA ALA A 129 -2.24 -6.35 13.09
C ALA A 129 -3.02 -7.59 13.58
N VAL A 130 -4.36 -7.53 13.58
CA VAL A 130 -5.20 -8.69 13.92
C VAL A 130 -4.97 -9.84 12.94
N ALA A 131 -4.86 -9.58 11.63
CA ALA A 131 -4.57 -10.61 10.63
C ALA A 131 -3.18 -11.24 10.77
N ALA A 132 -2.22 -10.54 11.38
CA ALA A 132 -0.90 -11.09 11.68
C ALA A 132 -0.91 -12.06 12.87
N VAL A 133 -1.76 -11.79 13.88
CA VAL A 133 -1.90 -12.63 15.09
C VAL A 133 -2.88 -13.78 14.89
N TYR A 134 -4.03 -13.48 14.25
CA TYR A 134 -5.12 -14.44 14.01
C TYR A 134 -5.36 -14.62 12.52
N PRO A 135 -4.53 -15.42 11.83
CA PRO A 135 -4.63 -15.58 10.38
C PRO A 135 -5.95 -16.26 9.97
N SER A 136 -6.73 -15.57 9.14
CA SER A 136 -7.99 -16.08 8.58
C SER A 136 -8.12 -15.68 7.10
N PRO A 137 -8.55 -16.59 6.20
CA PRO A 137 -8.77 -16.25 4.79
C PRO A 137 -9.79 -15.12 4.59
N LYS A 138 -10.84 -15.10 5.41
CA LYS A 138 -11.88 -14.05 5.36
C LYS A 138 -11.31 -12.69 5.79
N LEU A 139 -10.56 -12.66 6.87
CA LEU A 139 -9.93 -11.44 7.38
C LEU A 139 -8.88 -10.92 6.38
N ASN A 140 -8.04 -11.79 5.83
CA ASN A 140 -7.05 -11.42 4.83
C ASN A 140 -7.68 -10.78 3.60
N PHE A 141 -8.79 -11.35 3.09
CA PHE A 141 -9.50 -10.78 1.95
C PHE A 141 -10.26 -9.48 2.30
N GLY A 142 -10.79 -9.39 3.52
CA GLY A 142 -11.37 -8.16 4.06
C GLY A 142 -10.34 -7.03 4.12
N THR A 143 -9.14 -7.31 4.62
CA THR A 143 -8.02 -6.37 4.67
C THR A 143 -7.63 -5.88 3.27
N PHE A 144 -7.55 -6.79 2.28
CA PHE A 144 -7.30 -6.43 0.88
C PHE A 144 -8.33 -5.42 0.33
N LYS A 145 -9.63 -5.70 0.55
CA LYS A 145 -10.71 -4.79 0.11
C LYS A 145 -10.63 -3.45 0.82
N PHE A 146 -10.47 -3.49 2.15
CA PHE A 146 -10.42 -2.27 2.95
C PHE A 146 -9.19 -1.41 2.63
N ALA A 147 -8.04 -2.02 2.34
CA ALA A 147 -6.85 -1.29 1.87
C ALA A 147 -7.12 -0.50 0.59
N SER A 148 -7.88 -1.06 -0.35
CA SER A 148 -8.28 -0.37 -1.59
C SER A 148 -9.21 0.80 -1.30
N VAL A 149 -10.22 0.59 -0.44
CA VAL A 149 -11.15 1.66 -0.02
C VAL A 149 -10.40 2.77 0.71
N TYR A 150 -9.51 2.43 1.63
CA TYR A 150 -8.67 3.39 2.36
C TYR A 150 -7.89 4.29 1.42
N MET A 151 -7.15 3.73 0.47
CA MET A 151 -6.32 4.52 -0.44
C MET A 151 -7.17 5.44 -1.32
N LEU A 152 -8.23 4.91 -1.94
CA LEU A 152 -9.13 5.68 -2.79
C LEU A 152 -9.78 6.83 -2.00
N THR A 153 -10.34 6.53 -0.83
CA THR A 153 -11.02 7.54 0.01
C THR A 153 -10.04 8.60 0.51
N SER A 154 -8.84 8.20 0.95
CA SER A 154 -7.82 9.15 1.40
C SER A 154 -7.39 10.11 0.29
N MET A 155 -7.22 9.63 -0.95
CA MET A 155 -6.92 10.49 -2.09
C MET A 155 -8.07 11.45 -2.42
N LEU A 156 -9.31 10.98 -2.37
CA LEU A 156 -10.49 11.84 -2.57
C LEU A 156 -10.61 12.90 -1.48
N LEU A 157 -10.38 12.55 -0.22
CA LEU A 157 -10.39 13.49 0.90
C LEU A 157 -9.30 14.57 0.78
N ILE A 158 -8.13 14.20 0.25
CA ILE A 158 -7.06 15.18 -0.04
C ILE A 158 -7.47 16.14 -1.14
N ILE A 159 -8.18 15.67 -2.18
CA ILE A 159 -8.63 16.53 -3.30
C ILE A 159 -9.74 17.49 -2.85
N VAL A 160 -10.66 17.02 -1.99
CA VAL A 160 -11.85 17.80 -1.59
C VAL A 160 -11.56 18.67 -0.38
N GLY A 161 -10.64 18.29 0.49
CA GLY A 161 -10.38 18.93 1.79
C GLY A 161 -9.09 19.74 1.87
N GLY A 162 -8.29 19.77 0.79
CA GLY A 162 -7.03 20.50 0.71
C GLY A 162 -7.10 21.81 -0.03
#